data_e141151cb3f1a76fb921e1ea968b6bf3
#
_entry.id   e141151cb3f1a76fb921e1ea968b6bf3
#
_cell.length_a   1.000
_cell.length_b   1.000
_cell.length_c   1.000
_cell.angle_alpha   90.00
_cell.angle_beta   90.00
_cell.angle_gamma   90.00
#
_symmetry.space_group_name_H-M   'P 1'
#
loop_
_entity.id
_entity.type
_entity.pdbx_description
1 polymer ?
#
loop_
_entity_poly.entity_id
_entity_poly.type
_entity_poly.pdbx_seq_one_letter_code
_entity_poly.pdbx_strand_id
1 'polypeptide(L)'
;MRLPLIVTVLGYIGFLPFVAGPLWLTVAGETAPAWLDQVWINYVTLLAAFLAGTFWGFALPAVQGPAGLLGMFIASVLMLATWLTMSLGFDNRLYALAVVFALLLLADFWRERTLDTLPGYFMLRTTLTAGAIGAIAWRLVL
;
A
#
# COMPACT_ATOMS: atom_id res chain seq x y z
N MET A 1 -9.28 15.57 -17.15
CA MET A 1 -9.63 15.94 -15.76
C MET A 1 -8.43 15.69 -14.86
N ARG A 2 -8.04 16.65 -14.05
CA ARG A 2 -6.94 16.52 -13.11
C ARG A 2 -7.46 16.05 -11.76
N LEU A 3 -6.60 15.38 -10.99
CA LEU A 3 -6.92 15.09 -9.59
C LEU A 3 -7.09 16.40 -8.82
N PRO A 4 -8.14 16.53 -8.00
CA PRO A 4 -8.22 17.65 -7.07
C PRO A 4 -7.01 17.68 -6.13
N LEU A 5 -6.55 18.88 -5.79
CA LEU A 5 -5.43 19.03 -4.87
C LEU A 5 -5.66 18.31 -3.55
N ILE A 6 -6.91 18.32 -3.07
CA ILE A 6 -7.26 17.65 -1.81
C ILE A 6 -6.96 16.13 -1.84
N VAL A 7 -7.14 15.48 -2.99
CA VAL A 7 -6.86 14.05 -3.14
C VAL A 7 -5.37 13.80 -2.97
N THR A 8 -4.53 14.61 -3.63
CA THR A 8 -3.08 14.50 -3.51
C THR A 8 -2.62 14.78 -2.07
N VAL A 9 -3.16 15.82 -1.45
CA VAL A 9 -2.82 16.18 -0.06
C VAL A 9 -3.19 15.05 0.89
N LEU A 10 -4.39 14.49 0.75
CA LEU A 10 -4.82 13.37 1.60
C LEU A 10 -3.94 12.13 1.41
N GLY A 11 -3.53 11.86 0.17
CA GLY A 11 -2.62 10.76 -0.11
C GLY A 11 -1.29 10.92 0.61
N TYR A 12 -0.68 12.09 0.53
CA TYR A 12 0.61 12.32 1.19
C TYR A 12 0.48 12.41 2.71
N ILE A 13 -0.62 12.93 3.23
CA ILE A 13 -0.88 12.90 4.68
C ILE A 13 -0.98 11.45 5.16
N GLY A 14 -1.65 10.59 4.39
CA GLY A 14 -1.73 9.16 4.71
C GLY A 14 -0.38 8.46 4.69
N PHE A 15 0.61 9.01 4.00
CA PHE A 15 1.96 8.47 3.98
C PHE A 15 2.77 8.82 5.24
N LEU A 16 2.43 9.89 5.94
CA LEU A 16 3.19 10.32 7.11
C LEU A 16 3.38 9.24 8.16
N PRO A 17 2.36 8.42 8.53
CA PRO A 17 2.56 7.36 9.50
C PRO A 17 3.60 6.31 9.07
N PHE A 18 3.81 6.09 7.77
CA PHE A 18 4.85 5.19 7.29
C PHE A 18 6.23 5.64 7.72
N VAL A 19 6.48 6.94 7.65
CA VAL A 19 7.78 7.53 7.99
C VAL A 19 7.91 7.70 9.49
N ALA A 20 6.79 7.95 10.17
CA ALA A 20 6.80 8.25 11.61
C ALA A 20 7.39 7.11 12.44
N GLY A 21 7.05 5.84 12.12
CA GLY A 21 7.56 4.69 12.88
C GLY A 21 9.07 4.56 12.79
N PRO A 22 9.65 4.36 11.61
CA PRO A 22 11.10 4.25 11.46
C PRO A 22 11.85 5.50 11.91
N LEU A 23 11.29 6.69 11.68
CA LEU A 23 11.90 7.93 12.12
C LEU A 23 12.00 7.99 13.64
N TRP A 24 10.92 7.65 14.34
CA TRP A 24 10.90 7.62 15.79
C TRP A 24 11.95 6.63 16.33
N LEU A 25 12.02 5.42 15.76
CA LEU A 25 13.01 4.42 16.14
C LEU A 25 14.44 4.91 15.89
N THR A 26 14.67 5.63 14.78
CA THR A 26 15.98 6.16 14.46
C THR A 26 16.43 7.21 15.48
N VAL A 27 15.51 8.09 15.89
CA VAL A 27 15.80 9.19 16.81
C VAL A 27 15.86 8.72 18.26
N ALA A 28 14.89 7.91 18.70
CA ALA A 28 14.76 7.49 20.09
C ALA A 28 15.54 6.22 20.42
N GLY A 29 15.81 5.37 19.43
CA GLY A 29 16.52 4.11 19.63
C GLY A 29 15.82 3.23 20.67
N GLU A 30 16.57 2.82 21.71
CA GLU A 30 16.05 1.93 22.74
C GLU A 30 14.97 2.58 23.61
N THR A 31 14.85 3.91 23.59
CA THR A 31 13.82 4.61 24.37
C THR A 31 12.47 4.65 23.66
N ALA A 32 12.38 4.13 22.43
CA ALA A 32 11.11 4.07 21.70
C ALA A 32 10.13 3.14 22.43
N PRO A 33 8.81 3.45 22.42
CA PRO A 33 7.82 2.60 23.09
C PRO A 33 7.79 1.20 22.48
N ALA A 34 7.56 0.19 23.31
CA ALA A 34 7.50 -1.21 22.86
C ALA A 34 6.31 -1.46 21.90
N TRP A 35 5.23 -0.65 22.01
CA TRP A 35 4.03 -0.81 21.17
C TRP A 35 4.21 -0.22 19.78
N LEU A 36 5.27 0.58 19.56
CA LEU A 36 5.42 1.36 18.32
C LEU A 36 5.45 0.47 17.07
N ASP A 37 6.25 -0.60 17.11
CA ASP A 37 6.36 -1.51 15.95
C ASP A 37 5.03 -2.14 15.59
N GLN A 38 4.25 -2.56 16.59
CA GLN A 38 2.97 -3.21 16.35
C GLN A 38 1.95 -2.24 15.76
N VAL A 39 1.87 -1.03 16.30
CA VAL A 39 0.98 -0.01 15.78
C VAL A 39 1.37 0.36 14.34
N TRP A 40 2.66 0.53 14.11
CA TRP A 40 3.15 0.89 12.78
C TRP A 40 2.87 -0.18 11.74
N ILE A 41 3.17 -1.46 12.06
CA ILE A 41 2.96 -2.55 11.10
C ILE A 41 1.47 -2.79 10.85
N ASN A 42 0.62 -2.55 11.83
CA ASN A 42 -0.82 -2.60 11.64
C ASN A 42 -1.27 -1.54 10.63
N TYR A 43 -0.73 -0.33 10.73
CA TYR A 43 -1.04 0.73 9.77
C TYR A 43 -0.59 0.33 8.36
N VAL A 44 0.62 -0.21 8.22
CA VAL A 44 1.16 -0.67 6.93
C VAL A 44 0.23 -1.73 6.32
N THR A 45 -0.22 -2.69 7.13
CA THR A 45 -1.13 -3.74 6.70
C THR A 45 -2.47 -3.17 6.24
N LEU A 46 -3.03 -2.23 7.02
CA LEU A 46 -4.31 -1.61 6.68
C LEU A 46 -4.20 -0.82 5.38
N LEU A 47 -3.08 -0.14 5.16
CA LEU A 47 -2.91 0.61 3.92
C LEU A 47 -2.80 -0.32 2.71
N ALA A 48 -2.10 -1.46 2.84
CA ALA A 48 -2.04 -2.44 1.77
C ALA A 48 -3.45 -2.95 1.42
N ALA A 49 -4.26 -3.26 2.43
CA ALA A 49 -5.64 -3.68 2.23
C ALA A 49 -6.49 -2.57 1.60
N PHE A 50 -6.28 -1.32 2.02
CA PHE A 50 -6.97 -0.17 1.45
C PHE A 50 -6.64 0.00 -0.03
N LEU A 51 -5.37 -0.13 -0.41
CA LEU A 51 -4.96 -0.02 -1.81
C LEU A 51 -5.55 -1.15 -2.65
N ALA A 52 -5.61 -2.37 -2.12
CA ALA A 52 -6.28 -3.48 -2.81
C ALA A 52 -7.77 -3.18 -2.99
N GLY A 53 -8.42 -2.60 -1.99
CA GLY A 53 -9.82 -2.21 -2.07
C GLY A 53 -10.09 -1.13 -3.09
N THR A 54 -9.21 -0.13 -3.21
CA THR A 54 -9.35 0.91 -4.23
C THR A 54 -9.17 0.32 -5.63
N PHE A 55 -8.27 -0.65 -5.78
CA PHE A 55 -8.11 -1.36 -7.05
C PHE A 55 -9.41 -2.07 -7.44
N TRP A 56 -10.05 -2.73 -6.48
CA TRP A 56 -11.34 -3.39 -6.67
C TRP A 56 -12.40 -2.37 -7.14
N GLY A 57 -12.42 -1.19 -6.50
CA GLY A 57 -13.33 -0.11 -6.87
C GLY A 57 -13.12 0.39 -8.30
N PHE A 58 -11.87 0.47 -8.76
CA PHE A 58 -11.59 0.85 -10.14
C PHE A 58 -12.02 -0.21 -11.15
N ALA A 59 -11.94 -1.48 -10.78
CA ALA A 59 -12.33 -2.56 -11.67
C ALA A 59 -13.85 -2.72 -11.77
N LEU A 60 -14.59 -2.29 -10.74
CA LEU A 60 -16.02 -2.49 -10.65
C LEU A 60 -16.80 -1.93 -11.83
N PRO A 61 -16.56 -0.68 -12.33
CA PRO A 61 -17.26 -0.18 -13.50
C PRO A 61 -17.00 -0.96 -14.79
N ALA A 62 -15.94 -1.76 -14.82
CA ALA A 62 -15.52 -2.51 -16.00
C ALA A 62 -15.87 -3.99 -15.94
N VAL A 63 -16.78 -4.41 -15.03
CA VAL A 63 -17.10 -5.83 -14.81
C VAL A 63 -17.82 -6.49 -15.98
N GLN A 64 -18.33 -5.69 -16.94
CA GLN A 64 -18.95 -6.23 -18.14
C GLN A 64 -17.92 -6.83 -19.09
N GLY A 65 -16.63 -6.53 -18.92
CA GLY A 65 -15.56 -7.08 -19.70
C GLY A 65 -14.63 -7.98 -18.88
N PRO A 66 -13.81 -8.80 -19.55
CA PRO A 66 -12.90 -9.70 -18.84
C PRO A 66 -11.82 -8.98 -18.04
N ALA A 67 -11.38 -7.81 -18.51
CA ALA A 67 -10.34 -7.05 -17.80
C ALA A 67 -10.84 -6.55 -16.44
N GLY A 68 -12.08 -6.07 -16.35
CA GLY A 68 -12.66 -5.65 -15.08
C GLY A 68 -12.85 -6.80 -14.11
N LEU A 69 -13.32 -7.95 -14.60
CA LEU A 69 -13.47 -9.15 -13.78
C LEU A 69 -12.12 -9.64 -13.27
N LEU A 70 -11.11 -9.64 -14.12
CA LEU A 70 -9.75 -10.02 -13.72
C LEU A 70 -9.20 -9.06 -12.67
N GLY A 71 -9.44 -7.76 -12.83
CA GLY A 71 -9.04 -6.74 -11.86
C GLY A 71 -9.66 -6.96 -10.50
N MET A 72 -10.95 -7.31 -10.44
CA MET A 72 -11.61 -7.62 -9.19
C MET A 72 -11.03 -8.87 -8.53
N PHE A 73 -10.71 -9.87 -9.32
CA PHE A 73 -10.07 -11.09 -8.82
C PHE A 73 -8.71 -10.78 -8.23
N ILE A 74 -7.88 -10.02 -8.95
CA ILE A 74 -6.55 -9.62 -8.49
C ILE A 74 -6.66 -8.84 -7.17
N ALA A 75 -7.58 -7.88 -7.08
CA ALA A 75 -7.78 -7.09 -5.87
C ALA A 75 -8.14 -7.98 -4.67
N SER A 76 -9.03 -8.94 -4.89
CA SER A 76 -9.45 -9.87 -3.84
C SER A 76 -8.30 -10.74 -3.36
N VAL A 77 -7.50 -11.27 -4.29
CA VAL A 77 -6.33 -12.10 -3.95
C VAL A 77 -5.31 -11.28 -3.17
N LEU A 78 -5.04 -10.03 -3.58
CA LEU A 78 -4.09 -9.17 -2.88
C LEU A 78 -4.57 -8.81 -1.48
N MET A 79 -5.87 -8.59 -1.30
CA MET A 79 -6.43 -8.32 0.02
C MET A 79 -6.28 -9.55 0.94
N LEU A 80 -6.55 -10.75 0.42
CA LEU A 80 -6.38 -11.98 1.19
C LEU A 80 -4.90 -12.23 1.51
N ALA A 81 -4.01 -11.97 0.56
CA ALA A 81 -2.57 -12.09 0.80
C ALA A 81 -2.12 -11.13 1.91
N THR A 82 -2.63 -9.90 1.90
CA THR A 82 -2.36 -8.92 2.95
C THR A 82 -2.82 -9.43 4.31
N TRP A 83 -4.02 -9.99 4.37
CA TRP A 83 -4.54 -10.57 5.60
C TRP A 83 -3.65 -11.71 6.10
N LEU A 84 -3.22 -12.59 5.21
CA LEU A 84 -2.38 -13.74 5.59
C LEU A 84 -1.01 -13.30 6.12
N THR A 85 -0.50 -12.13 5.73
CA THR A 85 0.77 -11.64 6.29
C THR A 85 0.71 -11.45 7.79
N MET A 86 -0.48 -11.26 8.34
CA MET A 86 -0.67 -11.04 9.78
C MET A 86 -0.36 -12.28 10.60
N SER A 87 -0.30 -13.47 9.98
CA SER A 87 0.06 -14.70 10.66
C SER A 87 1.58 -14.91 10.80
N LEU A 88 2.38 -14.05 10.18
CA LEU A 88 3.84 -14.16 10.18
C LEU A 88 4.46 -13.38 11.33
N GLY A 89 5.69 -13.74 11.72
CA GLY A 89 6.49 -12.95 12.65
C GLY A 89 6.84 -11.59 12.06
N PHE A 90 7.26 -10.64 12.90
CA PHE A 90 7.43 -9.24 12.51
C PHE A 90 8.30 -9.08 11.26
N ASP A 91 9.50 -9.64 11.25
CA ASP A 91 10.41 -9.47 10.11
C ASP A 91 9.87 -10.15 8.85
N ASN A 92 9.36 -11.36 8.96
CA ASN A 92 8.77 -12.08 7.84
C ASN A 92 7.53 -11.36 7.32
N ARG A 93 6.75 -10.78 8.24
CA ARG A 93 5.58 -9.99 7.89
C ARG A 93 5.98 -8.75 7.08
N LEU A 94 7.08 -8.09 7.46
CA LEU A 94 7.59 -6.94 6.70
C LEU A 94 8.01 -7.33 5.28
N TYR A 95 8.72 -8.44 5.12
CA TYR A 95 9.10 -8.93 3.79
C TYR A 95 7.86 -9.26 2.96
N ALA A 96 6.89 -9.95 3.57
CA ALA A 96 5.65 -10.30 2.89
C ALA A 96 4.87 -9.06 2.47
N LEU A 97 4.79 -8.03 3.33
CA LEU A 97 4.12 -6.78 3.00
C LEU A 97 4.84 -6.03 1.87
N ALA A 98 6.18 -6.06 1.86
CA ALA A 98 6.94 -5.47 0.75
C ALA A 98 6.59 -6.16 -0.57
N VAL A 99 6.46 -7.48 -0.57
CA VAL A 99 6.03 -8.22 -1.76
C VAL A 99 4.60 -7.84 -2.16
N VAL A 100 3.69 -7.69 -1.20
CA VAL A 100 2.32 -7.26 -1.48
C VAL A 100 2.31 -5.88 -2.13
N PHE A 101 3.08 -4.93 -1.59
CA PHE A 101 3.16 -3.59 -2.19
C PHE A 101 3.76 -3.63 -3.61
N ALA A 102 4.76 -4.48 -3.85
CA ALA A 102 5.32 -4.66 -5.18
C ALA A 102 4.27 -5.22 -6.15
N LEU A 103 3.48 -6.20 -5.70
CA LEU A 103 2.40 -6.77 -6.50
C LEU A 103 1.30 -5.75 -6.76
N LEU A 104 0.98 -4.90 -5.77
CA LEU A 104 0.04 -3.80 -5.96
C LEU A 104 0.54 -2.82 -7.01
N LEU A 105 1.82 -2.52 -7.02
CA LEU A 105 2.42 -1.64 -8.02
C LEU A 105 2.33 -2.24 -9.42
N LEU A 106 2.61 -3.53 -9.56
CA LEU A 106 2.48 -4.24 -10.83
C LEU A 106 1.02 -4.26 -11.29
N ALA A 107 0.09 -4.49 -10.37
CA ALA A 107 -1.33 -4.47 -10.67
C ALA A 107 -1.79 -3.08 -11.12
N ASP A 108 -1.29 -2.01 -10.47
CA ASP A 108 -1.59 -0.64 -10.86
C ASP A 108 -1.05 -0.32 -12.24
N PHE A 109 0.14 -0.82 -12.58
CA PHE A 109 0.72 -0.65 -13.91
C PHE A 109 -0.14 -1.34 -14.97
N TRP A 110 -0.60 -2.57 -14.70
CA TRP A 110 -1.51 -3.28 -15.60
C TRP A 110 -2.83 -2.53 -15.76
N ARG A 111 -3.38 -2.02 -14.65
CA ARG A 111 -4.63 -1.27 -14.66
C ARG A 111 -4.52 0.01 -15.49
N GLU A 112 -3.40 0.72 -15.37
CA GLU A 112 -3.15 1.94 -16.13
C GLU A 112 -3.21 1.70 -17.64
N ARG A 113 -2.81 0.49 -18.06
CA ARG A 113 -2.78 0.13 -19.48
C ARG A 113 -4.09 -0.48 -19.99
N THR A 114 -4.91 -1.05 -19.10
CA THR A 114 -6.08 -1.83 -19.47
C THR A 114 -7.40 -1.21 -19.06
N LEU A 115 -7.43 -0.44 -17.99
CA LEU A 115 -8.65 0.15 -17.45
C LEU A 115 -8.54 1.67 -17.47
N ASP A 116 -9.70 2.35 -17.56
CA ASP A 116 -9.75 3.81 -17.49
C ASP A 116 -9.40 4.28 -16.09
N THR A 117 -8.54 5.30 -16.00
CA THR A 117 -8.10 5.87 -14.73
C THR A 117 -8.11 7.40 -14.79
N LEU A 118 -8.04 8.00 -13.61
CA LEU A 118 -7.91 9.45 -13.49
C LEU A 118 -6.48 9.89 -13.79
N PRO A 119 -6.27 10.96 -14.58
CA PRO A 119 -4.94 11.49 -14.82
C PRO A 119 -4.21 11.84 -13.52
N GLY A 120 -2.97 11.43 -13.41
CA GLY A 120 -2.13 11.67 -12.24
C GLY A 120 -2.33 10.70 -11.09
N TYR A 121 -3.38 9.91 -11.10
CA TYR A 121 -3.66 8.96 -10.01
C TYR A 121 -2.62 7.84 -9.95
N PHE A 122 -2.21 7.31 -11.11
CA PHE A 122 -1.17 6.29 -11.18
C PHE A 122 0.15 6.79 -10.59
N MET A 123 0.53 8.03 -10.92
CA MET A 123 1.74 8.63 -10.37
C MET A 123 1.66 8.76 -8.85
N LEU A 124 0.52 9.19 -8.32
CA LEU A 124 0.30 9.28 -6.87
C LEU A 124 0.44 7.92 -6.21
N ARG A 125 -0.24 6.89 -6.74
CA ARG A 125 -0.17 5.53 -6.18
C ARG A 125 1.23 4.95 -6.27
N THR A 126 1.92 5.15 -7.39
CA THR A 126 3.30 4.69 -7.58
C THR A 126 4.24 5.32 -6.56
N THR A 127 4.13 6.63 -6.36
CA THR A 127 4.94 7.37 -5.39
C THR A 127 4.70 6.86 -3.98
N LEU A 128 3.43 6.70 -3.61
CA LEU A 128 3.07 6.23 -2.26
C LEU A 128 3.51 4.78 -2.03
N THR A 129 3.34 3.92 -3.03
CA THR A 129 3.73 2.51 -2.92
C THR A 129 5.25 2.36 -2.83
N ALA A 130 5.99 3.11 -3.66
CA ALA A 130 7.44 3.11 -3.59
C ALA A 130 7.94 3.63 -2.24
N GLY A 131 7.31 4.67 -1.72
CA GLY A 131 7.61 5.19 -0.39
C GLY A 131 7.32 4.20 0.71
N ALA A 132 6.22 3.45 0.59
CA ALA A 132 5.87 2.40 1.56
C ALA A 132 6.94 1.29 1.58
N ILE A 133 7.37 0.84 0.41
CA ILE A 133 8.44 -0.15 0.30
C ILE A 133 9.74 0.39 0.90
N GLY A 134 10.06 1.66 0.62
CA GLY A 134 11.22 2.32 1.20
C GLY A 134 11.16 2.40 2.73
N ALA A 135 10.00 2.70 3.29
CA ALA A 135 9.80 2.75 4.74
C ALA A 135 9.96 1.36 5.37
N ILE A 136 9.45 0.32 4.71
CA ILE A 136 9.62 -1.07 5.16
C ILE A 136 11.11 -1.43 5.15
N ALA A 137 11.82 -1.10 4.06
CA ALA A 137 13.26 -1.36 3.98
C ALA A 137 14.02 -0.61 5.07
N TRP A 138 13.66 0.64 5.34
CA TRP A 138 14.25 1.42 6.42
C TRP A 138 14.07 0.71 7.77
N ARG A 139 12.87 0.26 8.07
CA ARG A 139 12.60 -0.46 9.33
C ARG A 139 13.39 -1.77 9.40
N LEU A 140 13.55 -2.47 8.27
CA LEU A 140 14.28 -3.74 8.25
C LEU A 140 15.77 -3.59 8.58
N VAL A 141 16.37 -2.44 8.24
CA VAL A 141 17.79 -2.19 8.55
C VAL A 141 18.00 -1.58 9.94
N LEU A 142 16.94 -1.22 10.63
CA LEU A 142 17.01 -0.79 12.02
C LEU A 142 16.98 -2.02 12.93
#